data_6016c1ec2d2c29acd07c1d6eac090e11
#
_entry.id   6016c1ec2d2c29acd07c1d6eac090e11
#
_cell.length_a   1.000
_cell.length_b   1.000
_cell.length_c   1.000
_cell.angle_alpha   90.00
_cell.angle_beta   90.00
_cell.angle_gamma   90.00
#
_symmetry.space_group_name_H-M   'P 1'
#
loop_
_entity.id
_entity.type
_entity.pdbx_description
1 polymer ?
#
loop_
_entity_poly.entity_id
_entity_poly.type
_entity_poly.pdbx_seq_one_letter_code
_entity_poly.pdbx_strand_id
1 'polypeptide(L)'
;RVKYRKVFPNQPFEVLEMDIKFVWVEEYKMHCYVLTTIDTFTRIVLHWMVAYSIKKQDVKRAWEHIIINHLQPNNCLEKGINIEVRNDNDSRFSAKLIQEFFKENYLNQVFTHPYTPQENGHIESFHAILAKKLCPFTFWSIDELEGVLTLFYEKYNNERLHS
;
A
#
# COMPACT_ATOMS: atom_id res chain seq x y z
N ARG A 1 -3.40 28.18 -7.94
CA ARG A 1 -2.21 27.33 -8.02
C ARG A 1 -2.34 26.19 -7.00
N VAL A 2 -2.55 24.98 -7.47
CA VAL A 2 -2.62 23.82 -6.57
C VAL A 2 -1.23 23.60 -5.98
N LYS A 3 -1.12 23.75 -4.65
CA LYS A 3 0.11 23.40 -3.95
C LYS A 3 0.16 21.87 -3.82
N TYR A 4 1.19 21.25 -4.39
CA TYR A 4 1.43 19.83 -4.20
C TYR A 4 1.65 19.52 -2.71
N ARG A 5 0.90 18.56 -2.20
CA ARG A 5 1.05 18.10 -0.82
C ARG A 5 2.11 17.01 -0.76
N LYS A 6 3.37 17.43 -0.78
CA LYS A 6 4.48 16.48 -0.57
C LYS A 6 4.40 15.90 0.84
N VAL A 7 4.84 14.65 0.97
CA VAL A 7 4.88 13.95 2.25
C VAL A 7 6.24 14.17 2.89
N PHE A 8 6.24 14.74 4.10
CA PHE A 8 7.43 14.93 4.92
C PHE A 8 7.15 14.34 6.31
N PRO A 9 7.21 13.01 6.47
CA PRO A 9 6.94 12.39 7.76
C PRO A 9 8.07 12.68 8.75
N ASN A 10 7.70 12.86 10.02
CA ASN A 10 8.64 13.10 11.10
C ASN A 10 8.85 11.87 11.99
N GLN A 11 7.98 10.88 11.89
CA GLN A 11 7.99 9.68 12.72
C GLN A 11 7.27 8.52 12.02
N PRO A 12 7.51 7.26 12.47
CA PRO A 12 6.80 6.11 11.93
C PRO A 12 5.27 6.24 12.09
N PHE A 13 4.54 5.71 11.14
CA PHE A 13 3.07 5.65 11.11
C PHE A 13 2.36 7.00 11.05
N GLU A 14 3.05 8.06 10.75
CA GLU A 14 2.43 9.38 10.59
C GLU A 14 1.70 9.49 9.25
N VAL A 15 2.34 9.06 8.16
CA VAL A 15 1.76 9.05 6.82
C VAL A 15 1.98 7.69 6.18
N LEU A 16 0.88 7.03 5.83
CA LEU A 16 0.88 5.76 5.13
C LEU A 16 0.39 5.98 3.70
N GLU A 17 0.98 5.26 2.76
CA GLU A 17 0.57 5.32 1.36
C GLU A 17 0.14 3.94 0.89
N MET A 18 -0.94 3.88 0.10
CA MET A 18 -1.57 2.67 -0.39
C MET A 18 -1.83 2.80 -1.88
N ASP A 19 -1.52 1.74 -2.64
CA ASP A 19 -1.82 1.70 -4.06
C ASP A 19 -1.94 0.26 -4.59
N ILE A 20 -2.51 0.10 -5.78
CA ILE A 20 -2.66 -1.18 -6.47
C ILE A 20 -1.88 -1.15 -7.77
N LYS A 21 -1.05 -2.17 -7.97
CA LYS A 21 -0.30 -2.40 -9.20
C LYS A 21 -0.88 -3.61 -9.93
N PHE A 22 -0.88 -3.55 -11.27
CA PHE A 22 -1.31 -4.67 -12.11
C PHE A 22 -0.11 -5.49 -12.56
N VAL A 23 -0.26 -6.82 -12.56
CA VAL A 23 0.75 -7.75 -13.08
C VAL A 23 0.07 -8.79 -13.94
N TRP A 24 0.53 -8.94 -15.18
CA TRP A 24 -0.02 -9.90 -16.12
C TRP A 24 0.37 -11.33 -15.79
N VAL A 25 -0.58 -12.27 -15.90
CA VAL A 25 -0.34 -13.72 -15.84
C VAL A 25 -0.96 -14.41 -17.04
N GLU A 26 -0.29 -15.45 -17.51
CA GLU A 26 -0.65 -16.10 -18.78
C GLU A 26 -1.78 -17.13 -18.65
N GLU A 27 -1.91 -17.80 -17.52
CA GLU A 27 -2.84 -18.92 -17.33
C GLU A 27 -4.27 -18.59 -17.77
N TYR A 28 -4.79 -17.45 -17.31
CA TYR A 28 -6.13 -16.98 -17.69
C TYR A 28 -6.08 -15.72 -18.56
N LYS A 29 -4.91 -15.35 -19.05
CA LYS A 29 -4.69 -14.14 -19.88
C LYS A 29 -5.34 -12.92 -19.27
N MET A 30 -4.99 -12.61 -18.01
CA MET A 30 -5.54 -11.49 -17.28
C MET A 30 -4.53 -10.93 -16.28
N HIS A 31 -4.81 -9.72 -15.78
CA HIS A 31 -4.00 -9.12 -14.75
C HIS A 31 -4.36 -9.65 -13.37
N CYS A 32 -3.33 -9.82 -12.53
CA CYS A 32 -3.49 -9.87 -11.09
C CYS A 32 -3.33 -8.47 -10.53
N TYR A 33 -3.89 -8.24 -9.35
CA TYR A 33 -3.79 -6.98 -8.63
C TYR A 33 -2.93 -7.19 -7.39
N VAL A 34 -1.97 -6.29 -7.18
CA VAL A 34 -1.09 -6.30 -6.00
C VAL A 34 -1.36 -5.04 -5.20
N LEU A 35 -1.97 -5.20 -4.04
CA LEU A 35 -2.22 -4.10 -3.10
C LEU A 35 -1.05 -4.00 -2.14
N THR A 36 -0.49 -2.81 -1.99
CA THR A 36 0.64 -2.55 -1.08
C THR A 36 0.35 -1.33 -0.24
N THR A 37 0.66 -1.40 1.06
CA THR A 37 0.62 -0.27 1.97
C THR A 37 1.99 -0.12 2.63
N ILE A 38 2.56 1.07 2.56
CA ILE A 38 3.88 1.38 3.13
C ILE A 38 3.80 2.49 4.16
N ASP A 39 4.71 2.44 5.14
CA ASP A 39 4.99 3.57 6.01
C ASP A 39 6.02 4.46 5.32
N THR A 40 5.70 5.74 5.15
CA THR A 40 6.55 6.67 4.41
C THR A 40 7.81 7.06 5.17
N PHE A 41 7.85 6.91 6.48
CA PHE A 41 9.02 7.24 7.30
C PHE A 41 10.06 6.10 7.28
N THR A 42 9.65 4.88 7.61
CA THR A 42 10.55 3.71 7.64
C THR A 42 10.75 3.08 6.27
N ARG A 43 9.84 3.35 5.33
CA ARG A 43 9.74 2.70 4.00
C ARG A 43 9.38 1.21 4.09
N ILE A 44 8.98 0.71 5.26
CA ILE A 44 8.56 -0.68 5.45
C ILE A 44 7.18 -0.89 4.83
N VAL A 45 7.01 -2.01 4.15
CA VAL A 45 5.71 -2.49 3.69
C VAL A 45 5.00 -3.10 4.89
N LEU A 46 3.87 -2.51 5.27
CA LEU A 46 3.06 -2.97 6.41
C LEU A 46 2.18 -4.16 6.06
N HIS A 47 1.69 -4.18 4.82
CA HIS A 47 0.85 -5.26 4.32
C HIS A 47 0.86 -5.26 2.80
N TRP A 48 0.76 -6.45 2.21
CA TRP A 48 0.56 -6.61 0.78
C TRP A 48 -0.30 -7.83 0.51
N MET A 49 -0.99 -7.85 -0.62
CA MET A 49 -1.73 -9.00 -1.09
C MET A 49 -1.76 -9.04 -2.61
N VAL A 50 -1.93 -10.23 -3.17
CA VAL A 50 -2.11 -10.44 -4.62
C VAL A 50 -3.33 -11.31 -4.86
N ALA A 51 -4.15 -10.93 -5.83
CA ALA A 51 -5.35 -11.67 -6.22
C ALA A 51 -5.75 -11.34 -7.65
N TYR A 52 -6.56 -12.21 -8.27
CA TYR A 52 -7.16 -11.90 -9.56
C TYR A 52 -8.20 -10.78 -9.47
N SER A 53 -8.77 -10.57 -8.31
CA SER A 53 -9.74 -9.51 -8.04
C SER A 53 -9.53 -8.99 -6.63
N ILE A 54 -9.46 -7.66 -6.49
CA ILE A 54 -9.44 -6.98 -5.19
C ILE A 54 -10.68 -6.11 -5.11
N LYS A 55 -11.49 -6.37 -4.08
CA LYS A 55 -12.71 -5.62 -3.80
C LYS A 55 -12.51 -4.74 -2.57
N LYS A 56 -13.46 -3.83 -2.32
CA LYS A 56 -13.43 -2.96 -1.13
C LYS A 56 -13.34 -3.76 0.19
N GLN A 57 -13.96 -4.94 0.25
CA GLN A 57 -13.89 -5.80 1.43
C GLN A 57 -12.46 -6.34 1.66
N ASP A 58 -11.72 -6.60 0.59
CA ASP A 58 -10.31 -7.01 0.68
C ASP A 58 -9.43 -5.87 1.19
N VAL A 59 -9.70 -4.66 0.76
CA VAL A 59 -9.03 -3.45 1.27
C VAL A 59 -9.30 -3.28 2.75
N LYS A 60 -10.54 -3.46 3.19
CA LYS A 60 -10.91 -3.40 4.60
C LYS A 60 -10.15 -4.44 5.42
N ARG A 61 -10.10 -5.70 4.97
CA ARG A 61 -9.35 -6.77 5.65
C ARG A 61 -7.85 -6.46 5.75
N ALA A 62 -7.27 -5.90 4.69
CA ALA A 62 -5.88 -5.46 4.71
C ALA A 62 -5.63 -4.44 5.83
N TRP A 63 -6.50 -3.48 5.98
CA TRP A 63 -6.39 -2.46 7.03
C TRP A 63 -6.68 -2.99 8.43
N GLU A 64 -7.59 -3.92 8.58
CA GLU A 64 -7.77 -4.63 9.86
C GLU A 64 -6.48 -5.31 10.29
N HIS A 65 -5.78 -5.95 9.35
CA HIS A 65 -4.47 -6.56 9.58
C HIS A 65 -3.42 -5.51 10.00
N ILE A 66 -3.36 -4.39 9.31
CA ILE A 66 -2.42 -3.30 9.61
C ILE A 66 -2.67 -2.73 11.01
N ILE A 67 -3.92 -2.50 11.36
CA ILE A 67 -4.30 -1.99 12.69
C ILE A 67 -3.86 -2.98 13.77
N ILE A 68 -4.18 -4.24 13.64
CA ILE A 68 -3.92 -5.27 14.65
C ILE A 68 -2.41 -5.54 14.79
N ASN A 69 -1.68 -5.59 13.69
CA ASN A 69 -0.28 -6.04 13.70
C ASN A 69 0.76 -4.91 13.77
N HIS A 70 0.37 -3.68 13.46
CA HIS A 70 1.29 -2.54 13.42
C HIS A 70 0.85 -1.35 14.27
N LEU A 71 -0.39 -0.88 14.10
CA LEU A 71 -0.83 0.35 14.74
C LEU A 71 -1.13 0.14 16.22
N GLN A 72 -1.86 -0.90 16.58
CA GLN A 72 -2.16 -1.22 17.99
C GLN A 72 -0.91 -1.60 18.78
N PRO A 73 -0.04 -2.50 18.31
CA PRO A 73 1.18 -2.86 19.04
C PRO A 73 2.13 -1.69 19.30
N ASN A 74 2.10 -0.67 18.43
CA ASN A 74 2.91 0.54 18.58
C ASN A 74 2.19 1.68 19.30
N ASN A 75 0.99 1.44 19.81
CA ASN A 75 0.17 2.40 20.55
C ASN A 75 -0.06 3.72 19.81
N CYS A 76 -0.20 3.66 18.48
CA CYS A 76 -0.30 4.85 17.62
C CYS A 76 -1.49 5.71 17.99
N LEU A 77 -2.64 5.11 18.28
CA LEU A 77 -3.86 5.84 18.65
C LEU A 77 -3.75 6.48 20.05
N GLU A 78 -3.11 5.79 20.99
CA GLU A 78 -2.91 6.29 22.37
C GLU A 78 -1.92 7.45 22.43
N LYS A 79 -0.92 7.45 21.53
CA LYS A 79 0.08 8.53 21.44
C LYS A 79 -0.46 9.81 20.81
N GLY A 80 -1.72 9.80 20.36
CA GLY A 80 -2.33 10.94 19.69
C GLY A 80 -1.69 11.24 18.33
N ILE A 81 -1.09 10.24 17.69
CA ILE A 81 -0.53 10.37 16.35
C ILE A 81 -1.68 10.52 15.36
N ASN A 82 -1.66 11.61 14.58
CA ASN A 82 -2.62 11.81 13.52
C ASN A 82 -2.14 11.02 12.29
N ILE A 83 -2.73 9.85 12.09
CA ILE A 83 -2.34 8.94 11.00
C ILE A 83 -3.04 9.35 9.72
N GLU A 84 -2.27 9.77 8.73
CA GLU A 84 -2.76 10.08 7.39
C GLU A 84 -2.60 8.87 6.49
N VAL A 85 -3.65 8.51 5.74
CA VAL A 85 -3.61 7.46 4.72
C VAL A 85 -3.82 8.11 3.36
N ARG A 86 -2.81 8.06 2.51
CA ARG A 86 -2.87 8.60 1.15
C ARG A 86 -3.14 7.51 0.13
N ASN A 87 -4.09 7.77 -0.75
CA ASN A 87 -4.44 6.90 -1.87
C ASN A 87 -4.98 7.74 -3.03
N ASP A 88 -5.04 7.14 -4.22
CA ASP A 88 -5.67 7.75 -5.38
C ASP A 88 -7.21 7.63 -5.33
N ASN A 89 -7.88 8.02 -6.42
CA ASN A 89 -9.34 8.00 -6.52
C ASN A 89 -9.89 6.64 -7.01
N ASP A 90 -9.15 5.56 -6.85
CA ASP A 90 -9.63 4.21 -7.16
C ASP A 90 -10.94 3.95 -6.40
N SER A 91 -11.93 3.39 -7.10
CA SER A 91 -13.26 3.16 -6.53
C SER A 91 -13.25 2.25 -5.31
N ARG A 92 -12.27 1.35 -5.19
CA ARG A 92 -12.10 0.47 -4.03
C ARG A 92 -11.69 1.24 -2.78
N PHE A 93 -10.94 2.34 -2.96
CA PHE A 93 -10.50 3.21 -1.87
C PHE A 93 -11.52 4.29 -1.52
N SER A 94 -12.25 4.80 -2.51
CA SER A 94 -13.27 5.83 -2.31
C SER A 94 -14.64 5.26 -1.92
N ALA A 95 -14.80 3.94 -1.86
CA ALA A 95 -16.03 3.31 -1.44
C ALA A 95 -16.45 3.79 -0.04
N LYS A 96 -17.74 3.97 0.16
CA LYS A 96 -18.31 4.41 1.44
C LYS A 96 -17.87 3.50 2.60
N LEU A 97 -17.84 2.18 2.37
CA LEU A 97 -17.36 1.20 3.34
C LEU A 97 -15.96 1.56 3.87
N ILE A 98 -15.05 1.93 2.97
CA ILE A 98 -13.66 2.24 3.33
C ILE A 98 -13.57 3.61 4.01
N GLN A 99 -14.26 4.61 3.52
CA GLN A 99 -14.27 5.93 4.14
C GLN A 99 -14.82 5.89 5.57
N GLU A 100 -15.91 5.14 5.79
CA GLU A 100 -16.48 4.95 7.12
C GLU A 100 -15.55 4.15 8.04
N PHE A 101 -14.93 3.09 7.51
CA PHE A 101 -13.98 2.28 8.27
C PHE A 101 -12.78 3.11 8.75
N PHE A 102 -12.21 3.95 7.89
CA PHE A 102 -11.10 4.82 8.27
C PHE A 102 -11.52 5.83 9.34
N LYS A 103 -12.69 6.44 9.17
CA LYS A 103 -13.23 7.40 10.13
C LYS A 103 -13.44 6.76 11.51
N GLU A 104 -14.01 5.56 11.55
CA GLU A 104 -14.27 4.82 12.79
C GLU A 104 -12.98 4.42 13.52
N ASN A 105 -11.88 4.26 12.78
CA ASN A 105 -10.58 3.87 13.32
C ASN A 105 -9.60 5.03 13.45
N TYR A 106 -10.09 6.26 13.37
CA TYR A 106 -9.29 7.50 13.52
C TYR A 106 -8.15 7.63 12.51
N LEU A 107 -8.34 7.06 11.31
CA LEU A 107 -7.44 7.19 10.19
C LEU A 107 -7.93 8.31 9.27
N ASN A 108 -7.07 9.26 8.95
CA ASN A 108 -7.40 10.39 8.10
C ASN A 108 -7.08 10.06 6.64
N GLN A 109 -8.10 9.71 5.85
CA GLN A 109 -7.94 9.40 4.44
C GLN A 109 -7.76 10.68 3.62
N VAL A 110 -6.68 10.73 2.83
CA VAL A 110 -6.38 11.84 1.94
C VAL A 110 -6.29 11.31 0.51
N PHE A 111 -7.16 11.81 -0.35
CA PHE A 111 -7.14 11.47 -1.78
C PHE A 111 -6.14 12.37 -2.49
N THR A 112 -5.23 11.74 -3.25
CA THR A 112 -4.27 12.48 -4.06
C THR A 112 -4.95 13.04 -5.31
N HIS A 113 -4.41 14.16 -5.83
CA HIS A 113 -4.95 14.75 -7.04
C HIS A 113 -4.60 13.88 -8.27
N PRO A 114 -5.48 13.82 -9.28
CA PRO A 114 -5.18 13.12 -10.53
C PRO A 114 -3.88 13.64 -11.17
N TYR A 115 -3.09 12.72 -11.72
CA TYR A 115 -1.83 13.03 -12.42
C TYR A 115 -0.78 13.77 -11.57
N THR A 116 -0.82 13.59 -10.25
CA THR A 116 0.14 14.19 -9.32
C THR A 116 0.89 13.12 -8.53
N PRO A 117 1.82 12.37 -9.17
CA PRO A 117 2.55 11.30 -8.50
C PRO A 117 3.37 11.78 -7.30
N GLN A 118 3.69 13.07 -7.23
CA GLN A 118 4.44 13.66 -6.11
C GLN A 118 3.69 13.58 -4.77
N GLU A 119 2.37 13.49 -4.80
CA GLU A 119 1.53 13.38 -3.59
C GLU A 119 1.52 11.97 -3.01
N ASN A 120 1.93 10.96 -3.80
CA ASN A 120 2.02 9.55 -3.41
C ASN A 120 3.41 8.99 -3.78
N GLY A 121 4.43 9.82 -3.67
CA GLY A 121 5.77 9.57 -4.23
C GLY A 121 6.50 8.38 -3.61
N HIS A 122 6.23 8.05 -2.37
CA HIS A 122 6.89 6.92 -1.69
C HIS A 122 6.43 5.58 -2.25
N ILE A 123 5.11 5.40 -2.43
CA ILE A 123 4.57 4.17 -3.03
C ILE A 123 4.94 4.08 -4.52
N GLU A 124 5.01 5.20 -5.22
CA GLU A 124 5.45 5.22 -6.62
C GLU A 124 6.93 4.80 -6.74
N SER A 125 7.79 5.26 -5.86
CA SER A 125 9.20 4.83 -5.79
C SER A 125 9.31 3.34 -5.48
N PHE A 126 8.50 2.84 -4.56
CA PHE A 126 8.40 1.40 -4.27
C PHE A 126 7.97 0.62 -5.51
N HIS A 127 6.94 1.07 -6.21
CA HIS A 127 6.45 0.43 -7.44
C HIS A 127 7.53 0.38 -8.53
N ALA A 128 8.38 1.39 -8.64
CA ALA A 128 9.49 1.38 -9.59
C ALA A 128 10.50 0.27 -9.26
N ILE A 129 10.81 0.07 -8.00
CA ILE A 129 11.69 -1.02 -7.53
C ILE A 129 11.05 -2.39 -7.84
N LEU A 130 9.76 -2.54 -7.52
CA LEU A 130 9.01 -3.76 -7.78
C LEU A 130 8.95 -4.06 -9.29
N ALA A 131 8.64 -3.08 -10.11
CA ALA A 131 8.56 -3.22 -11.57
C ALA A 131 9.90 -3.70 -12.15
N LYS A 132 11.01 -3.15 -11.67
CA LYS A 132 12.36 -3.56 -12.08
C LYS A 132 12.65 -5.01 -11.71
N LYS A 133 12.21 -5.45 -10.54
CA LYS A 133 12.35 -6.84 -10.09
C LYS A 133 11.53 -7.81 -10.94
N LEU A 134 10.31 -7.43 -11.30
CA LEU A 134 9.39 -8.29 -12.04
C LEU A 134 9.65 -8.31 -13.55
N CYS A 135 10.34 -7.30 -14.08
CA CYS A 135 10.59 -7.11 -15.50
C CYS A 135 11.15 -8.36 -16.24
N PRO A 136 12.12 -9.12 -15.68
CA PRO A 136 12.65 -10.31 -16.36
C PRO A 136 11.71 -11.50 -16.40
N PHE A 137 10.61 -11.47 -15.64
CA PHE A 137 9.72 -12.62 -15.48
C PHE A 137 8.53 -12.54 -16.41
N THR A 138 8.11 -13.72 -16.92
CA THR A 138 6.79 -13.97 -17.48
C THR A 138 6.12 -14.97 -16.57
N PHE A 139 5.04 -14.56 -15.91
CA PHE A 139 4.36 -15.42 -14.94
C PHE A 139 3.28 -16.25 -15.64
N TRP A 140 3.32 -17.55 -15.42
CA TRP A 140 2.25 -18.43 -15.90
C TRP A 140 1.01 -18.29 -15.02
N SER A 141 1.17 -18.38 -13.70
CA SER A 141 0.07 -18.41 -12.74
C SER A 141 0.26 -17.39 -11.62
N ILE A 142 -0.84 -17.14 -10.87
CA ILE A 142 -0.79 -16.30 -9.67
C ILE A 142 0.11 -16.93 -8.60
N ASP A 143 0.20 -18.26 -8.52
CA ASP A 143 1.05 -18.93 -7.54
C ASP A 143 2.54 -18.65 -7.79
N GLU A 144 2.96 -18.67 -9.06
CA GLU A 144 4.33 -18.27 -9.43
C GLU A 144 4.61 -16.81 -9.05
N LEU A 145 3.67 -15.93 -9.37
CA LEU A 145 3.78 -14.51 -9.03
C LEU A 145 3.86 -14.31 -7.52
N GLU A 146 3.00 -14.96 -6.76
CA GLU A 146 2.97 -14.86 -5.29
C GLU A 146 4.27 -15.36 -4.68
N GLY A 147 4.86 -16.43 -5.21
CA GLY A 147 6.16 -16.93 -4.76
C GLY A 147 7.28 -15.89 -4.93
N VAL A 148 7.34 -15.24 -6.09
CA VAL A 148 8.33 -14.18 -6.35
C VAL A 148 8.07 -12.95 -5.48
N LEU A 149 6.80 -12.56 -5.33
CA LEU A 149 6.42 -11.43 -4.48
C LEU A 149 6.77 -11.67 -3.01
N THR A 150 6.51 -12.87 -2.49
CA THR A 150 6.83 -13.22 -1.09
C THR A 150 8.31 -13.01 -0.81
N LEU A 151 9.19 -13.52 -1.66
CA LEU A 151 10.64 -13.33 -1.50
C LEU A 151 11.05 -11.87 -1.67
N PHE A 152 10.42 -11.16 -2.62
CA PHE A 152 10.72 -9.75 -2.83
C PHE A 152 10.36 -8.89 -1.62
N TYR A 153 9.16 -9.03 -1.08
CA TYR A 153 8.71 -8.23 0.07
C TYR A 153 9.51 -8.54 1.34
N GLU A 154 9.83 -9.81 1.58
CA GLU A 154 10.70 -10.21 2.70
C GLU A 154 12.06 -9.54 2.61
N LYS A 155 12.72 -9.64 1.46
CA LYS A 155 14.03 -9.01 1.22
C LYS A 155 13.95 -7.49 1.34
N TYR A 156 12.94 -6.88 0.74
CA TYR A 156 12.74 -5.43 0.78
C TYR A 156 12.61 -4.94 2.23
N ASN A 157 11.77 -5.57 3.03
CA ASN A 157 11.56 -5.19 4.42
C ASN A 157 12.81 -5.46 5.28
N ASN A 158 13.49 -6.58 5.09
CA ASN A 158 14.74 -6.89 5.82
C ASN A 158 15.82 -5.84 5.56
N GLU A 159 15.98 -5.40 4.34
CA GLU A 159 16.94 -4.34 4.00
C GLU A 159 16.58 -3.02 4.70
N ARG A 160 15.30 -2.69 4.87
CA ARG A 160 14.84 -1.48 5.57
C ARG A 160 15.04 -1.57 7.08
N LEU A 161 14.80 -2.74 7.68
CA LEU A 161 14.99 -2.98 9.13
C LEU A 161 16.46 -2.90 9.56
N HIS A 162 17.39 -3.18 8.65
CA HIS A 162 18.83 -3.23 8.92
C HIS A 162 19.61 -2.06 8.31
N SER A 163 18.90 -1.05 7.80
CA SER A 163 19.52 0.15 7.23
C SER A 163 19.68 1.28 8.24
#